data_48b37daf9e5cd62e1585f60001a72847
#
_entry.id   48b37daf9e5cd62e1585f60001a72847
#
_cell.length_a   1.000
_cell.length_b   1.000
_cell.length_c   1.000
_cell.angle_alpha   90.00
_cell.angle_beta   90.00
_cell.angle_gamma   90.00
#
_symmetry.space_group_name_H-M   'P 1'
#
loop_
_entity.id
_entity.type
_entity.pdbx_description
1 polymer ?
#
loop_
_entity_poly.entity_id
_entity_poly.type
_entity_poly.pdbx_seq_one_letter_code
_entity_poly.pdbx_strand_id
1 'polypeptide(L)'
;MDGTLLFFVHQERDHEDRSGRYARVVHVPDGTVTAVAEAPEPHCVREQFDVSARLGAELPLWLQEGDEDWHEFWEDLEWEDMSPFQQRLARYMERDLPHLDELRALAHDVWPSGAGVVLGGYVDDEVINSIAEQTLAGREKAGEIPAIPIAKWYSHLEEEKHRLAGEWISLASEARAYEEYCTSFVIRHDDLAAARVDKALAVTRFAAP
;
A
#
# COMPACT_ATOMS: atom_id res chain seq x y z
N MET A 1 4.64 0.28 -21.77
CA MET A 1 5.78 -0.51 -21.21
C MET A 1 5.49 -1.95 -21.58
N ASP A 2 6.23 -2.53 -22.51
CA ASP A 2 6.04 -3.93 -22.94
C ASP A 2 7.11 -4.78 -22.28
N GLY A 3 6.75 -5.97 -21.79
CA GLY A 3 7.66 -6.87 -21.09
C GLY A 3 7.06 -7.44 -19.80
N THR A 4 7.93 -7.87 -18.91
CA THR A 4 7.58 -8.53 -17.65
C THR A 4 8.03 -7.69 -16.46
N LEU A 5 7.17 -7.54 -15.45
CA LEU A 5 7.55 -7.01 -14.14
C LEU A 5 7.82 -8.18 -13.19
N LEU A 6 8.95 -8.10 -12.53
CA LEU A 6 9.35 -9.07 -11.51
C LEU A 6 9.40 -8.36 -10.16
N PHE A 7 8.75 -8.95 -9.17
CA PHE A 7 8.69 -8.46 -7.81
C PHE A 7 9.48 -9.41 -6.91
N PHE A 8 10.45 -8.87 -6.21
CA PHE A 8 11.29 -9.62 -5.27
C PHE A 8 11.18 -8.98 -3.90
N VAL A 9 10.97 -9.80 -2.89
CA VAL A 9 10.98 -9.36 -1.50
C VAL A 9 11.43 -10.49 -0.58
N HIS A 10 12.17 -10.15 0.44
CA HIS A 10 12.37 -10.99 1.62
C HIS A 10 11.55 -10.38 2.75
N GLN A 11 10.32 -10.84 2.91
CA GLN A 11 9.28 -10.22 3.74
C GLN A 11 9.75 -9.94 5.17
N GLU A 12 10.25 -10.93 5.88
CA GLU A 12 10.73 -10.78 7.26
C GLU A 12 11.81 -9.69 7.39
N ARG A 13 12.81 -9.70 6.48
CA ARG A 13 13.88 -8.71 6.49
C ARG A 13 13.42 -7.32 6.10
N ASP A 14 12.49 -7.22 5.15
CA ASP A 14 11.93 -5.94 4.73
C ASP A 14 11.10 -5.32 5.86
N HIS A 15 10.32 -6.15 6.57
CA HIS A 15 9.56 -5.73 7.74
C HIS A 15 10.46 -5.21 8.87
N GLU A 16 11.56 -5.91 9.18
CA GLU A 16 12.50 -5.53 10.24
C GLU A 16 13.29 -4.25 9.92
N ASP A 17 13.78 -4.13 8.68
CA ASP A 17 14.75 -3.10 8.29
C ASP A 17 14.08 -1.84 7.71
N ARG A 18 12.94 -1.98 7.06
CA ARG A 18 12.15 -0.90 6.42
C ARG A 18 12.96 0.05 5.51
N SER A 19 14.16 -0.36 5.08
CA SER A 19 15.02 0.46 4.21
C SER A 19 14.78 0.24 2.72
N GLY A 20 13.91 -0.74 2.38
CA GLY A 20 13.63 -1.15 1.00
C GLY A 20 14.75 -1.94 0.32
N ARG A 21 15.87 -2.22 1.01
CA ARG A 21 17.00 -2.95 0.42
C ARG A 21 16.74 -4.45 0.21
N TYR A 22 15.73 -4.99 0.87
CA TYR A 22 15.32 -6.39 0.77
C TYR A 22 14.16 -6.61 -0.19
N ALA A 23 13.80 -5.58 -0.94
CA ALA A 23 12.78 -5.65 -1.97
C ALA A 23 13.22 -4.97 -3.26
N ARG A 24 12.70 -5.43 -4.39
CA ARG A 24 13.02 -4.83 -5.69
C ARG A 24 11.96 -5.13 -6.71
N VAL A 25 11.64 -4.13 -7.54
CA VAL A 25 10.88 -4.32 -8.77
C VAL A 25 11.82 -4.19 -9.96
N VAL A 26 11.75 -5.15 -10.87
CA VAL A 26 12.58 -5.18 -12.08
C VAL A 26 11.69 -5.27 -13.30
N HIS A 27 11.88 -4.36 -14.25
CA HIS A 27 11.26 -4.48 -15.57
C HIS A 27 12.21 -5.20 -16.52
N VAL A 28 11.74 -6.26 -17.13
CA VAL A 28 12.42 -7.00 -18.20
C VAL A 28 11.71 -6.67 -19.50
N PRO A 29 12.29 -5.84 -20.38
CA PRO A 29 11.68 -5.50 -21.66
C PRO A 29 11.40 -6.74 -22.52
N ASP A 30 10.37 -6.69 -23.34
CA ASP A 30 10.07 -7.75 -24.30
C ASP A 30 11.28 -8.02 -25.22
N GLY A 31 11.50 -9.29 -25.56
CA GLY A 31 12.65 -9.71 -26.36
C GLY A 31 13.99 -9.78 -25.61
N THR A 32 14.03 -9.46 -24.31
CA THR A 32 15.25 -9.63 -23.50
C THR A 32 15.62 -11.11 -23.39
N VAL A 33 16.86 -11.43 -23.73
CA VAL A 33 17.38 -12.80 -23.53
C VAL A 33 17.57 -13.05 -22.04
N THR A 34 16.85 -14.03 -21.53
CA THR A 34 16.92 -14.45 -20.12
C THR A 34 17.49 -15.87 -20.01
N ALA A 35 18.07 -16.18 -18.85
CA ALA A 35 18.53 -17.51 -18.52
C ALA A 35 17.91 -17.93 -17.17
N VAL A 36 17.72 -19.24 -17.03
CA VAL A 36 17.30 -19.83 -15.75
C VAL A 36 18.44 -19.66 -14.75
N ALA A 37 18.13 -19.07 -13.61
CA ALA A 37 19.05 -18.97 -12.48
C ALA A 37 18.56 -19.88 -11.34
N GLU A 38 19.50 -20.52 -10.66
CA GLU A 38 19.17 -21.22 -9.42
C GLU A 38 18.94 -20.22 -8.31
N ALA A 39 17.89 -20.47 -7.52
CA ALA A 39 17.64 -19.65 -6.33
C ALA A 39 18.74 -19.89 -5.29
N PRO A 40 19.24 -18.84 -4.64
CA PRO A 40 20.28 -18.99 -3.61
C PRO A 40 19.81 -19.86 -2.44
N GLU A 41 18.52 -19.82 -2.13
CA GLU A 41 17.89 -20.63 -1.08
C GLU A 41 16.60 -21.25 -1.62
N PRO A 42 16.57 -22.60 -1.83
CA PRO A 42 15.43 -23.26 -2.47
C PRO A 42 14.09 -23.08 -1.76
N HIS A 43 14.10 -22.88 -0.44
CA HIS A 43 12.86 -22.66 0.34
C HIS A 43 12.21 -21.28 0.12
N CYS A 44 12.95 -20.36 -0.52
CA CYS A 44 12.40 -19.06 -0.92
C CYS A 44 11.71 -19.09 -2.28
N VAL A 45 11.71 -20.22 -2.97
CA VAL A 45 11.07 -20.39 -4.27
C VAL A 45 9.73 -21.09 -4.08
N ARG A 46 8.67 -20.44 -4.49
CA ARG A 46 7.34 -21.05 -4.56
C ARG A 46 7.15 -21.76 -5.88
N GLU A 47 6.28 -22.76 -5.89
CA GLU A 47 5.88 -23.41 -7.14
C GLU A 47 5.23 -22.39 -8.09
N GLN A 48 5.56 -22.49 -9.35
CA GLN A 48 4.91 -21.71 -10.39
C GLN A 48 3.44 -22.14 -10.49
N PHE A 49 2.57 -21.15 -10.56
CA PHE A 49 1.13 -21.37 -10.80
C PHE A 49 0.60 -20.40 -11.85
N ASP A 50 -0.41 -20.85 -12.55
CA ASP A 50 -1.11 -20.00 -13.51
C ASP A 50 -2.04 -19.04 -12.79
N VAL A 51 -2.08 -17.80 -13.26
CA VAL A 51 -2.98 -16.78 -12.76
C VAL A 51 -3.97 -16.35 -13.83
N SER A 52 -5.19 -16.08 -13.43
CA SER A 52 -6.17 -15.41 -14.27
C SER A 52 -6.33 -13.97 -13.81
N ALA A 53 -6.19 -13.03 -14.74
CA ALA A 53 -6.43 -11.62 -14.44
C ALA A 53 -7.91 -11.27 -14.62
N ARG A 54 -8.45 -10.52 -13.68
CA ARG A 54 -9.79 -9.91 -13.77
C ARG A 54 -9.66 -8.43 -13.51
N LEU A 55 -10.47 -7.65 -14.22
CA LEU A 55 -10.61 -6.23 -13.92
C LEU A 55 -11.67 -6.09 -12.84
N GLY A 56 -11.33 -5.38 -11.77
CA GLY A 56 -12.25 -5.06 -10.67
C GLY A 56 -12.28 -3.56 -10.40
N ALA A 57 -13.22 -3.16 -9.56
CA ALA A 57 -13.27 -1.83 -8.97
C ALA A 57 -12.91 -1.95 -7.50
N GLU A 58 -12.10 -1.05 -6.99
CA GLU A 58 -11.70 -0.99 -5.59
C GLU A 58 -12.15 0.34 -4.99
N LEU A 59 -12.67 0.27 -3.78
CA LEU A 59 -12.86 1.44 -2.93
C LEU A 59 -11.72 1.49 -1.92
N PRO A 60 -11.35 2.69 -1.44
CA PRO A 60 -10.47 2.80 -0.28
C PRO A 60 -10.98 1.93 0.87
N LEU A 61 -10.08 1.28 1.62
CA LEU A 61 -10.45 0.34 2.69
C LEU A 61 -11.45 0.95 3.68
N TRP A 62 -11.25 2.19 4.06
CA TRP A 62 -12.13 2.96 4.93
C TRP A 62 -13.55 3.21 4.37
N LEU A 63 -13.80 2.97 3.08
CA LEU A 63 -15.13 2.98 2.47
C LEU A 63 -15.71 1.58 2.31
N GLN A 64 -14.90 0.54 2.40
CA GLN A 64 -15.34 -0.85 2.20
C GLN A 64 -15.94 -1.45 3.47
N GLU A 65 -15.40 -1.09 4.62
CA GLU A 65 -15.84 -1.61 5.92
C GLU A 65 -17.23 -1.06 6.26
N GLY A 66 -18.13 -1.95 6.67
CA GLY A 66 -19.51 -1.62 6.96
C GLY A 66 -19.70 -0.92 8.31
N ASP A 67 -20.90 -0.39 8.55
CA ASP A 67 -21.24 0.45 9.72
C ASP A 67 -20.92 -0.19 11.09
N GLU A 68 -20.97 -1.53 11.23
CA GLU A 68 -20.75 -2.20 12.52
C GLU A 68 -19.28 -2.14 12.95
N ASP A 69 -18.35 -2.38 12.02
CA ASP A 69 -16.90 -2.31 12.29
C ASP A 69 -16.43 -0.85 12.37
N TRP A 70 -17.08 0.05 11.65
CA TRP A 70 -16.79 1.48 11.67
C TRP A 70 -17.10 2.14 13.02
N HIS A 71 -18.21 1.79 13.65
CA HIS A 71 -18.55 2.33 14.94
C HIS A 71 -17.53 1.91 16.01
N GLU A 72 -17.12 0.65 16.05
CA GLU A 72 -16.05 0.19 16.97
C GLU A 72 -14.72 0.90 16.69
N PHE A 73 -14.32 1.02 15.43
CA PHE A 73 -13.06 1.67 15.08
C PHE A 73 -13.04 3.18 15.38
N TRP A 74 -14.19 3.87 15.19
CA TRP A 74 -14.29 5.31 15.46
C TRP A 74 -14.58 5.63 16.92
N GLU A 75 -15.18 4.72 17.69
CA GLU A 75 -15.40 4.90 19.13
C GLU A 75 -14.08 4.84 19.91
N ASP A 76 -13.09 4.09 19.41
CA ASP A 76 -11.75 3.98 20.00
C ASP A 76 -10.78 5.09 19.56
N LEU A 77 -11.05 5.76 18.42
CA LEU A 77 -10.26 6.89 17.94
C LEU A 77 -10.81 8.19 18.55
N GLU A 78 -10.02 8.84 19.38
CA GLU A 78 -10.37 10.18 19.82
C GLU A 78 -10.49 11.09 18.60
N TRP A 79 -11.52 11.95 18.57
CA TRP A 79 -11.78 12.88 17.47
C TRP A 79 -10.53 13.68 17.04
N GLU A 80 -9.65 13.94 18.01
CA GLU A 80 -8.41 14.69 17.84
C GLU A 80 -7.35 13.90 17.06
N ASP A 81 -7.45 12.56 17.04
CA ASP A 81 -6.54 11.66 16.34
C ASP A 81 -6.94 11.44 14.87
N MET A 82 -8.14 11.86 14.50
CA MET A 82 -8.61 11.77 13.12
C MET A 82 -7.97 12.82 12.23
N SER A 83 -7.61 12.43 11.00
CA SER A 83 -7.19 13.40 9.99
C SER A 83 -8.33 14.38 9.68
N PRO A 84 -8.06 15.60 9.21
CA PRO A 84 -9.08 16.56 8.80
C PRO A 84 -10.05 16.01 7.75
N PHE A 85 -9.59 15.10 6.91
CA PHE A 85 -10.42 14.42 5.92
C PHE A 85 -11.36 13.41 6.58
N GLN A 86 -10.85 12.58 7.47
CA GLN A 86 -11.64 11.62 8.26
C GLN A 86 -12.69 12.34 9.12
N GLN A 87 -12.30 13.42 9.80
CA GLN A 87 -13.24 14.26 10.56
C GLN A 87 -14.35 14.85 9.67
N ARG A 88 -14.02 15.22 8.44
CA ARG A 88 -15.00 15.71 7.47
C ARG A 88 -15.93 14.60 7.04
N LEU A 89 -15.41 13.41 6.74
CA LEU A 89 -16.20 12.25 6.37
C LEU A 89 -17.14 11.84 7.50
N ALA A 90 -16.63 11.65 8.70
CA ALA A 90 -17.43 11.28 9.87
C ALA A 90 -18.60 12.28 10.12
N ARG A 91 -18.38 13.57 9.83
CA ARG A 91 -19.44 14.59 9.97
C ARG A 91 -20.45 14.64 8.83
N TYR A 92 -20.04 14.27 7.62
CA TYR A 92 -20.80 14.61 6.41
C TYR A 92 -21.00 13.41 5.48
N MET A 93 -20.59 12.19 5.89
CA MET A 93 -20.61 11.01 5.04
C MET A 93 -22.00 10.74 4.44
N GLU A 94 -23.06 10.75 5.26
CA GLU A 94 -24.42 10.55 4.80
C GLU A 94 -24.88 11.63 3.80
N ARG A 95 -24.44 12.87 3.99
CA ARG A 95 -24.79 13.99 3.13
C ARG A 95 -23.96 14.02 1.85
N ASP A 96 -22.66 13.78 1.97
CA ASP A 96 -21.70 13.95 0.89
C ASP A 96 -21.53 12.68 0.05
N LEU A 97 -21.91 11.52 0.60
CA LEU A 97 -21.94 10.22 -0.08
C LEU A 97 -23.30 9.51 0.11
N PRO A 98 -24.38 10.08 -0.42
CA PRO A 98 -25.75 9.59 -0.16
C PRO A 98 -26.03 8.19 -0.75
N HIS A 99 -25.15 7.66 -1.60
CA HIS A 99 -25.25 6.35 -2.24
C HIS A 99 -24.09 5.45 -1.88
N LEU A 100 -23.53 5.61 -0.67
CA LEU A 100 -22.37 4.84 -0.24
C LEU A 100 -22.64 3.34 -0.20
N ASP A 101 -23.83 2.93 0.28
CA ASP A 101 -24.20 1.51 0.37
C ASP A 101 -24.38 0.86 -1.00
N GLU A 102 -24.98 1.59 -1.96
CA GLU A 102 -25.08 1.12 -3.33
C GLU A 102 -23.70 1.04 -4.00
N LEU A 103 -22.81 1.98 -3.67
CA LEU A 103 -21.44 1.97 -4.18
C LEU A 103 -20.65 0.80 -3.60
N ARG A 104 -20.79 0.51 -2.30
CA ARG A 104 -20.19 -0.67 -1.64
C ARG A 104 -20.70 -1.97 -2.24
N ALA A 105 -22.01 -2.10 -2.40
CA ALA A 105 -22.63 -3.27 -3.01
C ALA A 105 -22.12 -3.47 -4.45
N LEU A 106 -22.04 -2.40 -5.24
CA LEU A 106 -21.50 -2.47 -6.60
C LEU A 106 -20.02 -2.87 -6.62
N ALA A 107 -19.21 -2.30 -5.74
CA ALA A 107 -17.79 -2.66 -5.64
C ALA A 107 -17.62 -4.13 -5.24
N HIS A 108 -18.43 -4.62 -4.28
CA HIS A 108 -18.42 -6.03 -3.87
C HIS A 108 -18.82 -6.97 -5.03
N ASP A 109 -19.82 -6.61 -5.83
CA ASP A 109 -20.26 -7.41 -6.97
C ASP A 109 -19.22 -7.46 -8.10
N VAL A 110 -18.47 -6.37 -8.27
CA VAL A 110 -17.44 -6.27 -9.33
C VAL A 110 -16.09 -6.80 -8.84
N TRP A 111 -15.83 -6.76 -7.53
CA TRP A 111 -14.59 -7.21 -6.93
C TRP A 111 -14.66 -8.69 -6.57
N PRO A 112 -13.89 -9.56 -7.22
CA PRO A 112 -13.86 -10.96 -6.84
C PRO A 112 -13.08 -11.11 -5.52
N SER A 113 -13.76 -11.53 -4.47
CA SER A 113 -13.12 -11.92 -3.21
C SER A 113 -12.08 -13.03 -3.49
N GLY A 114 -10.91 -12.95 -2.84
CA GLY A 114 -9.87 -13.99 -2.88
C GLY A 114 -8.83 -13.83 -3.98
N ALA A 115 -8.60 -12.63 -4.51
CA ALA A 115 -7.43 -12.36 -5.33
C ALA A 115 -6.14 -12.56 -4.51
N GLY A 116 -5.22 -13.41 -5.01
CA GLY A 116 -3.93 -13.62 -4.33
C GLY A 116 -2.95 -12.46 -4.54
N VAL A 117 -3.11 -11.71 -5.63
CA VAL A 117 -2.31 -10.52 -5.96
C VAL A 117 -3.24 -9.51 -6.61
N VAL A 118 -3.15 -8.27 -6.17
CA VAL A 118 -3.86 -7.12 -6.74
C VAL A 118 -2.84 -6.22 -7.44
N LEU A 119 -3.13 -5.80 -8.66
CA LEU A 119 -2.31 -4.85 -9.42
C LEU A 119 -3.05 -3.52 -9.54
N GLY A 120 -2.40 -2.44 -9.17
CA GLY A 120 -3.03 -1.13 -9.09
C GLY A 120 -3.85 -0.95 -7.81
N GLY A 121 -4.75 0.03 -7.83
CA GLY A 121 -5.63 0.32 -6.69
C GLY A 121 -5.10 1.39 -5.74
N TYR A 122 -5.79 1.57 -4.65
CA TYR A 122 -5.43 2.53 -3.62
C TYR A 122 -4.23 2.05 -2.81
N VAL A 123 -3.46 2.98 -2.31
CA VAL A 123 -2.43 2.67 -1.31
C VAL A 123 -3.12 2.67 0.06
N ASP A 124 -2.94 1.58 0.77
CA ASP A 124 -3.46 1.39 2.12
C ASP A 124 -2.91 2.47 3.09
N ASP A 125 -3.74 2.90 4.03
CA ASP A 125 -3.38 3.96 4.99
C ASP A 125 -2.15 3.60 5.83
N GLU A 126 -2.00 2.34 6.24
CA GLU A 126 -0.80 1.89 6.97
C GLU A 126 0.46 1.95 6.09
N VAL A 127 0.32 1.67 4.79
CA VAL A 127 1.42 1.78 3.83
C VAL A 127 1.81 3.25 3.66
N ILE A 128 0.84 4.15 3.48
CA ILE A 128 1.10 5.60 3.41
C ILE A 128 1.73 6.11 4.70
N ASN A 129 1.25 5.65 5.86
CA ASN A 129 1.83 5.98 7.15
C ASN A 129 3.31 5.59 7.23
N SER A 130 3.65 4.36 6.85
CA SER A 130 5.03 3.87 6.82
C SER A 130 5.93 4.71 5.89
N ILE A 131 5.43 5.07 4.70
CA ILE A 131 6.16 5.94 3.76
C ILE A 131 6.37 7.34 4.35
N ALA A 132 5.35 7.89 5.00
CA ALA A 132 5.42 9.21 5.64
C ALA A 132 6.46 9.23 6.77
N GLU A 133 6.45 8.23 7.65
CA GLU A 133 7.44 8.06 8.70
C GLU A 133 8.87 8.01 8.15
N GLN A 134 9.10 7.15 7.16
CA GLN A 134 10.40 7.00 6.52
C GLN A 134 10.85 8.29 5.82
N THR A 135 9.92 8.99 5.17
CA THR A 135 10.19 10.25 4.48
C THR A 135 10.60 11.34 5.47
N LEU A 136 9.84 11.52 6.56
CA LEU A 136 10.16 12.50 7.60
C LEU A 136 11.50 12.20 8.27
N ALA A 137 11.71 10.95 8.68
CA ALA A 137 12.97 10.52 9.29
C ALA A 137 14.15 10.69 8.33
N GLY A 138 13.97 10.40 7.04
CA GLY A 138 14.98 10.61 6.01
C GLY A 138 15.34 12.08 5.84
N ARG A 139 14.35 12.97 5.75
CA ARG A 139 14.54 14.42 5.62
C ARG A 139 15.19 15.04 6.85
N GLU A 140 14.79 14.60 8.04
CA GLU A 140 15.42 15.01 9.29
C GLU A 140 16.89 14.60 9.34
N LYS A 141 17.19 13.33 9.00
CA LYS A 141 18.55 12.80 8.94
C LYS A 141 19.42 13.51 7.90
N ALA A 142 18.83 13.91 6.77
CA ALA A 142 19.52 14.67 5.72
C ALA A 142 19.71 16.16 6.11
N GLY A 143 19.11 16.64 7.20
CA GLY A 143 19.14 18.03 7.61
C GLY A 143 18.27 18.96 6.75
N GLU A 144 17.35 18.40 5.96
CA GLU A 144 16.40 19.15 5.11
C GLU A 144 15.31 19.82 5.95
N ILE A 145 14.98 19.20 7.08
CA ILE A 145 14.04 19.72 8.06
C ILE A 145 14.69 19.68 9.44
N PRO A 146 14.32 20.59 10.36
CA PRO A 146 14.79 20.54 11.74
C PRO A 146 14.24 19.29 12.45
N ALA A 147 14.93 18.84 13.50
CA ALA A 147 14.46 17.74 14.35
C ALA A 147 13.04 18.00 14.86
N ILE A 148 12.15 17.05 14.61
CA ILE A 148 10.75 17.14 14.99
C ILE A 148 10.61 16.71 16.45
N PRO A 149 10.15 17.60 17.36
CA PRO A 149 9.88 17.21 18.73
C PRO A 149 8.84 16.07 18.79
N ILE A 150 9.05 15.11 19.69
CA ILE A 150 8.17 13.94 19.80
C ILE A 150 6.69 14.33 20.00
N ALA A 151 6.44 15.39 20.74
CA ALA A 151 5.09 15.92 20.96
C ALA A 151 4.43 16.51 19.71
N LYS A 152 5.19 16.73 18.63
CA LYS A 152 4.70 17.24 17.35
C LYS A 152 4.82 16.21 16.22
N TRP A 153 5.42 15.05 16.52
CA TRP A 153 5.67 14.04 15.51
C TRP A 153 4.39 13.63 14.78
N TYR A 154 3.34 13.35 15.53
CA TYR A 154 2.07 12.91 14.99
C TYR A 154 1.44 13.95 14.04
N SER A 155 1.42 15.22 14.40
CA SER A 155 0.87 16.27 13.53
C SER A 155 1.65 16.43 12.22
N HIS A 156 2.99 16.32 12.27
CA HIS A 156 3.82 16.35 11.07
C HIS A 156 3.62 15.08 10.21
N LEU A 157 3.43 13.94 10.86
CA LEU A 157 3.14 12.68 10.18
C LEU A 157 1.82 12.77 9.42
N GLU A 158 0.77 13.27 10.02
CA GLU A 158 -0.53 13.44 9.37
C GLU A 158 -0.46 14.44 8.19
N GLU A 159 0.25 15.55 8.34
CA GLU A 159 0.49 16.48 7.22
C GLU A 159 1.22 15.80 6.07
N GLU A 160 2.24 15.00 6.37
CA GLU A 160 3.01 14.29 5.34
C GLU A 160 2.19 13.18 4.70
N LYS A 161 1.39 12.43 5.44
CA LYS A 161 0.43 11.44 4.90
C LYS A 161 -0.51 12.07 3.87
N HIS A 162 -1.11 13.20 4.21
CA HIS A 162 -1.99 13.92 3.29
C HIS A 162 -1.29 14.34 2.00
N ARG A 163 -0.05 14.79 2.12
CA ARG A 163 0.76 15.16 0.95
C ARG A 163 1.06 13.94 0.07
N LEU A 164 1.42 12.83 0.70
CA LEU A 164 1.84 11.61 0.01
C LEU A 164 0.69 10.83 -0.62
N ALA A 165 -0.49 10.83 -0.01
CA ALA A 165 -1.64 10.07 -0.48
C ALA A 165 -2.05 10.39 -1.94
N GLY A 166 -1.83 11.64 -2.39
CA GLY A 166 -2.07 12.04 -3.78
C GLY A 166 -0.89 11.79 -4.72
N GLU A 167 0.27 11.38 -4.22
CA GLU A 167 1.48 11.20 -5.02
C GLU A 167 1.78 9.73 -5.35
N TRP A 168 1.23 8.79 -4.57
CA TRP A 168 1.54 7.38 -4.66
C TRP A 168 0.37 6.55 -5.13
N ILE A 169 0.68 5.46 -5.82
CA ILE A 169 -0.27 4.45 -6.29
C ILE A 169 0.26 3.07 -5.94
N SER A 170 -0.64 2.13 -5.64
CA SER A 170 -0.28 0.73 -5.52
C SER A 170 0.16 0.20 -6.89
N LEU A 171 1.33 -0.41 -6.97
CA LEU A 171 1.79 -1.12 -8.16
C LEU A 171 1.37 -2.59 -8.10
N ALA A 172 1.54 -3.20 -6.94
CA ALA A 172 1.09 -4.54 -6.64
C ALA A 172 0.96 -4.71 -5.13
N SER A 173 -0.04 -5.46 -4.69
CA SER A 173 -0.18 -5.88 -3.30
C SER A 173 -0.51 -7.37 -3.23
N GLU A 174 0.05 -8.07 -2.25
CA GLU A 174 -0.28 -9.43 -1.94
C GLU A 174 -1.45 -9.46 -0.95
N ALA A 175 -2.56 -10.06 -1.36
CA ALA A 175 -3.81 -10.11 -0.61
C ALA A 175 -4.06 -11.49 0.01
N ARG A 176 -3.03 -12.18 0.49
CA ARG A 176 -3.17 -13.53 1.06
C ARG A 176 -3.48 -13.49 2.53
N ALA A 177 -4.69 -13.86 2.88
CA ALA A 177 -5.22 -13.90 4.24
C ALA A 177 -4.58 -14.93 5.18
N TYR A 178 -3.57 -15.68 4.75
CA TYR A 178 -2.98 -16.80 5.51
C TYR A 178 -1.46 -16.71 5.68
N GLU A 179 -0.86 -15.61 5.29
CA GLU A 179 0.57 -15.41 5.45
C GLU A 179 0.84 -14.41 6.57
N GLU A 180 1.88 -14.67 7.32
CA GLU A 180 2.32 -13.87 8.46
C GLU A 180 2.70 -12.45 8.07
N TYR A 181 3.03 -12.23 6.78
CA TYR A 181 3.43 -10.95 6.21
C TYR A 181 2.67 -10.66 4.92
N CYS A 182 2.24 -9.42 4.77
CA CYS A 182 1.69 -8.88 3.54
C CYS A 182 2.61 -7.78 3.00
N THR A 183 2.91 -7.84 1.71
CA THR A 183 3.77 -6.84 1.06
C THR A 183 2.99 -6.05 0.02
N SER A 184 3.08 -4.72 0.12
CA SER A 184 2.60 -3.78 -0.90
C SER A 184 3.78 -3.13 -1.59
N PHE A 185 3.80 -3.19 -2.93
CA PHE A 185 4.72 -2.43 -3.76
C PHE A 185 4.01 -1.17 -4.23
N VAL A 186 4.58 -0.04 -3.93
CA VAL A 186 4.01 1.27 -4.26
C VAL A 186 4.99 2.11 -5.05
N ILE A 187 4.49 3.02 -5.87
CA ILE A 187 5.30 3.86 -6.73
C ILE A 187 4.67 5.24 -6.86
N ARG A 188 5.49 6.26 -7.05
CA ARG A 188 4.97 7.60 -7.35
C ARG A 188 4.36 7.63 -8.75
N HIS A 189 3.29 8.39 -8.91
CA HIS A 189 2.65 8.56 -10.22
C HIS A 189 3.64 9.02 -11.30
N ASP A 190 4.52 9.95 -10.98
CA ASP A 190 5.51 10.49 -11.92
C ASP A 190 6.58 9.43 -12.29
N ASP A 191 6.97 8.59 -11.35
CA ASP A 191 7.93 7.51 -11.61
C ASP A 191 7.31 6.42 -12.49
N LEU A 192 6.05 6.07 -12.22
CA LEU A 192 5.31 5.12 -13.05
C LEU A 192 5.12 5.67 -14.48
N ALA A 193 4.70 6.92 -14.62
CA ALA A 193 4.54 7.57 -15.91
C ALA A 193 5.85 7.62 -16.72
N ALA A 194 6.99 7.78 -16.02
CA ALA A 194 8.32 7.76 -16.62
C ALA A 194 8.91 6.33 -16.76
N ALA A 195 8.13 5.29 -16.47
CA ALA A 195 8.56 3.88 -16.48
C ALA A 195 9.76 3.57 -15.56
N ARG A 196 9.94 4.34 -14.49
CA ARG A 196 11.02 4.16 -13.50
C ARG A 196 10.58 3.21 -12.39
N VAL A 197 10.24 1.97 -12.74
CA VAL A 197 9.74 0.97 -11.77
C VAL A 197 10.79 0.56 -10.72
N ASP A 198 12.06 0.83 -10.99
CA ASP A 198 13.15 0.68 -10.03
C ASP A 198 13.06 1.64 -8.82
N LYS A 199 12.16 2.64 -8.88
CA LYS A 199 11.83 3.56 -7.80
C LYS A 199 10.66 3.10 -6.94
N ALA A 200 10.07 1.95 -7.27
CA ALA A 200 9.03 1.38 -6.41
C ALA A 200 9.62 1.03 -5.03
N LEU A 201 8.81 1.30 -4.01
CA LEU A 201 9.10 0.91 -2.63
C LEU A 201 8.25 -0.31 -2.27
N ALA A 202 8.80 -1.18 -1.44
CA ALA A 202 8.02 -2.21 -0.78
C ALA A 202 7.73 -1.76 0.66
N VAL A 203 6.55 -2.09 1.13
CA VAL A 203 6.15 -1.95 2.52
C VAL A 203 5.58 -3.29 2.96
N THR A 204 6.30 -3.97 3.83
CA THR A 204 5.90 -5.26 4.38
C THR A 204 5.34 -5.06 5.78
N ARG A 205 4.13 -5.58 5.99
CA ARG A 205 3.41 -5.53 7.25
C ARG A 205 3.26 -6.92 7.82
N PHE A 206 3.19 -7.01 9.13
CA PHE A 206 2.77 -8.23 9.81
C PHE A 206 1.24 -8.33 9.70
N ALA A 207 0.76 -9.39 9.08
CA ALA A 207 -0.67 -9.68 9.04
C ALA A 207 -0.99 -10.48 10.32
N ALA A 208 -1.68 -9.85 11.27
CA ALA A 208 -2.21 -10.59 12.40
C ALA A 208 -3.17 -11.67 11.89
N PRO A 209 -3.12 -12.90 12.43
CA PRO A 209 -4.01 -13.98 12.01
C PRO A 209 -5.45 -13.72 12.41
#